data_929201298d7c2c47e57885895c133bac
#
_entry.id   929201298d7c2c47e57885895c133bac
#
_cell.length_a   1.000
_cell.length_b   1.000
_cell.length_c   1.000
_cell.angle_alpha   90.00
_cell.angle_beta   90.00
_cell.angle_gamma   90.00
#
_symmetry.space_group_name_H-M   'P 1'
#
loop_
_entity.id
_entity.type
_entity.pdbx_description
1 polymer ?
#
loop_
_entity_poly.entity_id
_entity_poly.type
_entity_poly.pdbx_seq_one_letter_code
_entity_poly.pdbx_strand_id
1 'polypeptide(L)'
;MKILVTGGTGLVGSRLLKRFVEAGVDCRGLVRPSKELPEGVASIEGDILNPDSLAAAIEGVSAIIHLAALFRTGDEDQVWKVNFEGTRNLIAAVKELTPNARFLMASTSNVYDPDISHPGREDDHVSPTLAYPASKVEAENELRKSGLNWSVLRLPFVYGDKDGHLESVPEMLAGMKWHPAQKLSVLHHEDIATAFDLALTGAMDGRIVNIADEAPLTIYEIAQIVGSTYESSAEPLTNPWKGHMDVTLARSLGFQPKLPTIYQAIREGKL
;
A
#
# COMPACT_ATOMS: atom_id res chain seq x y z
N MET A 1 -13.84 13.51 12.46
CA MET A 1 -13.80 12.97 11.08
C MET A 1 -14.00 11.47 11.19
N LYS A 2 -15.03 10.91 10.55
CA LYS A 2 -15.28 9.46 10.56
C LYS A 2 -14.67 8.82 9.31
N ILE A 3 -13.87 7.78 9.49
CA ILE A 3 -13.10 7.14 8.43
C ILE A 3 -13.59 5.71 8.21
N LEU A 4 -13.83 5.33 6.95
CA LEU A 4 -14.01 3.93 6.56
C LEU A 4 -12.69 3.35 6.08
N VAL A 5 -12.28 2.21 6.62
CA VAL A 5 -11.12 1.45 6.14
C VAL A 5 -11.59 0.13 5.53
N THR A 6 -11.25 -0.14 4.28
CA THR A 6 -11.44 -1.45 3.66
C THR A 6 -10.12 -2.23 3.67
N GLY A 7 -10.17 -3.56 3.69
CA GLY A 7 -8.95 -4.38 3.83
C GLY A 7 -8.36 -4.37 5.24
N GLY A 8 -9.17 -4.00 6.26
CA GLY A 8 -8.75 -3.91 7.66
C GLY A 8 -8.26 -5.20 8.30
N THR A 9 -8.53 -6.36 7.69
CA THR A 9 -8.04 -7.67 8.14
C THR A 9 -6.70 -8.07 7.50
N GLY A 10 -6.21 -7.28 6.55
CA GLY A 10 -4.95 -7.51 5.85
C GLY A 10 -3.73 -7.00 6.62
N LEU A 11 -2.53 -7.30 6.09
CA LEU A 11 -1.25 -6.98 6.69
C LEU A 11 -1.12 -5.49 7.08
N VAL A 12 -1.39 -4.60 6.15
CA VAL A 12 -1.33 -3.15 6.35
C VAL A 12 -2.54 -2.64 7.14
N GLY A 13 -3.75 -3.09 6.75
CA GLY A 13 -4.99 -2.54 7.30
C GLY A 13 -5.18 -2.81 8.78
N SER A 14 -4.81 -3.99 9.28
CA SER A 14 -4.93 -4.33 10.70
C SER A 14 -4.01 -3.45 11.57
N ARG A 15 -2.80 -3.17 11.09
CA ARG A 15 -1.83 -2.32 11.78
C ARG A 15 -2.20 -0.84 11.73
N LEU A 16 -2.72 -0.39 10.60
CA LEU A 16 -3.25 0.98 10.48
C LEU A 16 -4.42 1.21 11.42
N LEU A 17 -5.39 0.30 11.43
CA LEU A 17 -6.57 0.40 12.31
C LEU A 17 -6.20 0.40 13.79
N LYS A 18 -5.25 -0.45 14.20
CA LYS A 18 -4.75 -0.46 15.57
C LYS A 18 -4.19 0.91 15.97
N ARG A 19 -3.36 1.53 15.13
CA ARG A 19 -2.81 2.87 15.37
C ARG A 19 -3.90 3.94 15.41
N PHE A 20 -4.91 3.83 14.57
CA PHE A 20 -6.04 4.75 14.59
C PHE A 20 -6.83 4.67 15.89
N VAL A 21 -7.09 3.47 16.40
CA VAL A 21 -7.73 3.28 17.71
C VAL A 21 -6.87 3.87 18.84
N GLU A 22 -5.58 3.57 18.85
CA GLU A 22 -4.63 4.10 19.84
C GLU A 22 -4.56 5.65 19.82
N ALA A 23 -4.70 6.24 18.63
CA ALA A 23 -4.74 7.70 18.44
C ALA A 23 -6.13 8.33 18.67
N GLY A 24 -7.16 7.55 18.99
CA GLY A 24 -8.53 8.04 19.19
C GLY A 24 -9.23 8.51 17.91
N VAL A 25 -8.80 8.01 16.75
CA VAL A 25 -9.42 8.33 15.46
C VAL A 25 -10.76 7.58 15.33
N ASP A 26 -11.83 8.31 15.01
CA ASP A 26 -13.14 7.70 14.73
C ASP A 26 -13.11 6.95 13.40
N CYS A 27 -12.87 5.65 13.47
CA CYS A 27 -12.76 4.78 12.31
C CYS A 27 -13.64 3.53 12.44
N ARG A 28 -14.05 3.02 11.29
CA ARG A 28 -14.72 1.72 11.15
C ARG A 28 -14.11 0.95 9.99
N GLY A 29 -14.19 -0.37 10.05
CA GLY A 29 -13.70 -1.24 9.00
C GLY A 29 -14.82 -1.97 8.28
N LEU A 30 -14.76 -2.04 6.94
CA LEU A 30 -15.55 -2.96 6.15
C LEU A 30 -14.94 -4.36 6.27
N VAL A 31 -15.73 -5.31 6.72
CA VAL A 31 -15.26 -6.68 6.98
C VAL A 31 -16.20 -7.70 6.34
N ARG A 32 -15.64 -8.72 5.71
CA ARG A 32 -16.43 -9.83 5.18
C ARG A 32 -16.93 -10.74 6.31
N PRO A 33 -18.05 -11.45 6.11
CA PRO A 33 -18.53 -12.42 7.08
C PRO A 33 -17.41 -13.34 7.61
N SER A 34 -17.46 -13.69 8.87
CA SER A 34 -16.49 -14.55 9.57
C SER A 34 -15.04 -14.01 9.67
N LYS A 35 -14.79 -12.74 9.36
CA LYS A 35 -13.51 -12.06 9.60
C LYS A 35 -13.65 -11.06 10.73
N GLU A 36 -12.59 -10.88 11.50
CA GLU A 36 -12.53 -9.97 12.64
C GLU A 36 -11.51 -8.87 12.41
N LEU A 37 -11.84 -7.68 12.91
CA LEU A 37 -10.95 -6.52 12.93
C LEU A 37 -10.21 -6.44 14.27
N PRO A 38 -9.14 -5.64 14.35
CA PRO A 38 -8.50 -5.37 15.64
C PRO A 38 -9.49 -4.87 16.69
N GLU A 39 -9.22 -5.19 17.95
CA GLU A 39 -10.01 -4.74 19.09
C GLU A 39 -10.18 -3.22 19.11
N GLY A 40 -11.37 -2.75 19.47
CA GLY A 40 -11.73 -1.33 19.51
C GLY A 40 -12.16 -0.73 18.16
N VAL A 41 -12.04 -1.47 17.05
CA VAL A 41 -12.52 -1.00 15.74
C VAL A 41 -13.99 -1.36 15.53
N ALA A 42 -14.83 -0.37 15.23
CA ALA A 42 -16.19 -0.60 14.81
C ALA A 42 -16.21 -1.37 13.47
N SER A 43 -16.88 -2.50 13.42
CA SER A 43 -16.99 -3.33 12.22
C SER A 43 -18.35 -3.15 11.54
N ILE A 44 -18.34 -3.06 10.22
CA ILE A 44 -19.52 -3.13 9.37
C ILE A 44 -19.32 -4.30 8.41
N GLU A 45 -20.25 -5.24 8.43
CA GLU A 45 -20.22 -6.39 7.53
C GLU A 45 -20.56 -5.97 6.10
N GLY A 46 -19.75 -6.40 5.14
CA GLY A 46 -19.95 -6.16 3.72
C GLY A 46 -18.78 -6.63 2.87
N ASP A 47 -18.99 -6.62 1.56
CA ASP A 47 -17.99 -7.02 0.56
C ASP A 47 -17.98 -6.00 -0.58
N ILE A 48 -16.79 -5.53 -0.98
CA ILE A 48 -16.62 -4.63 -2.13
C ILE A 48 -17.12 -5.24 -3.45
N LEU A 49 -17.25 -6.56 -3.52
CA LEU A 49 -17.85 -7.27 -4.64
C LEU A 49 -19.38 -7.32 -4.61
N ASN A 50 -20.00 -6.92 -3.49
CA ASN A 50 -21.44 -6.82 -3.34
C ASN A 50 -21.84 -5.36 -3.07
N PRO A 51 -22.19 -4.55 -4.11
CA PRO A 51 -22.54 -3.14 -3.96
C PRO A 51 -23.62 -2.87 -2.93
N ASP A 52 -24.63 -3.74 -2.83
CA ASP A 52 -25.77 -3.56 -1.92
C ASP A 52 -25.34 -3.60 -0.44
N SER A 53 -24.20 -4.22 -0.14
CA SER A 53 -23.65 -4.30 1.23
C SER A 53 -22.85 -3.07 1.65
N LEU A 54 -22.60 -2.11 0.77
CA LEU A 54 -21.66 -1.00 1.02
C LEU A 54 -22.33 0.21 1.71
N ALA A 55 -23.63 0.39 1.54
CA ALA A 55 -24.33 1.59 1.98
C ALA A 55 -24.12 1.88 3.48
N ALA A 56 -24.33 0.90 4.35
CA ALA A 56 -24.17 1.06 5.80
C ALA A 56 -22.72 1.40 6.19
N ALA A 57 -21.74 0.92 5.44
CA ALA A 57 -20.34 1.21 5.69
C ALA A 57 -19.95 2.62 5.28
N ILE A 58 -20.59 3.18 4.26
CA ILE A 58 -20.24 4.48 3.67
C ILE A 58 -21.01 5.63 4.32
N GLU A 59 -22.19 5.36 4.87
CA GLU A 59 -23.04 6.39 5.44
C GLU A 59 -22.34 7.25 6.50
N GLY A 60 -22.33 8.58 6.29
CA GLY A 60 -21.80 9.57 7.22
C GLY A 60 -20.27 9.56 7.39
N VAL A 61 -19.51 8.90 6.50
CA VAL A 61 -18.05 8.98 6.53
C VAL A 61 -17.56 10.25 5.84
N SER A 62 -16.43 10.77 6.33
CA SER A 62 -15.73 11.94 5.76
C SER A 62 -14.55 11.52 4.89
N ALA A 63 -14.05 10.29 5.06
CA ALA A 63 -12.96 9.74 4.27
C ALA A 63 -13.04 8.22 4.16
N ILE A 64 -12.52 7.70 3.08
CA ILE A 64 -12.32 6.26 2.82
C ILE A 64 -10.82 6.02 2.67
N ILE A 65 -10.29 5.01 3.38
CA ILE A 65 -8.95 4.45 3.14
C ILE A 65 -9.13 3.05 2.56
N HIS A 66 -8.86 2.93 1.27
CA HIS A 66 -9.05 1.70 0.53
C HIS A 66 -7.76 0.90 0.43
N LEU A 67 -7.65 -0.14 1.28
CA LEU A 67 -6.52 -1.07 1.35
C LEU A 67 -6.90 -2.48 0.87
N ALA A 68 -8.17 -2.74 0.61
CA ALA A 68 -8.61 -4.05 0.16
C ALA A 68 -7.99 -4.37 -1.20
N ALA A 69 -7.23 -5.44 -1.24
CA ALA A 69 -6.62 -5.96 -2.45
C ALA A 69 -6.33 -7.45 -2.30
N LEU A 70 -6.32 -8.17 -3.41
CA LEU A 70 -5.86 -9.55 -3.51
C LEU A 70 -4.49 -9.55 -4.17
N PHE A 71 -3.53 -10.18 -3.48
CA PHE A 71 -2.14 -10.28 -3.91
C PHE A 71 -1.61 -11.70 -3.59
N ARG A 72 -0.61 -12.17 -4.32
CA ARG A 72 0.02 -13.49 -4.12
C ARG A 72 -0.96 -14.67 -4.25
N THR A 73 -1.73 -14.68 -5.32
CA THR A 73 -2.55 -15.81 -5.74
C THR A 73 -2.28 -16.13 -7.21
N GLY A 74 -2.43 -17.39 -7.60
CA GLY A 74 -2.37 -17.81 -9.00
C GLY A 74 -3.68 -17.59 -9.78
N ASP A 75 -4.74 -17.10 -9.10
CA ASP A 75 -6.04 -16.82 -9.73
C ASP A 75 -6.10 -15.37 -10.19
N GLU A 76 -5.69 -15.12 -11.43
CA GLU A 76 -5.66 -13.78 -12.02
C GLU A 76 -7.07 -13.16 -12.15
N ASP A 77 -8.09 -13.95 -12.44
CA ASP A 77 -9.47 -13.48 -12.56
C ASP A 77 -9.96 -12.93 -11.21
N GLN A 78 -9.64 -13.61 -10.10
CA GLN A 78 -9.95 -13.12 -8.76
C GLN A 78 -9.16 -11.86 -8.41
N VAL A 79 -7.92 -11.72 -8.87
CA VAL A 79 -7.15 -10.48 -8.70
C VAL A 79 -7.85 -9.31 -9.37
N TRP A 80 -8.25 -9.45 -10.63
CA TRP A 80 -8.97 -8.42 -11.38
C TRP A 80 -10.32 -8.09 -10.72
N LYS A 81 -11.06 -9.11 -10.35
CA LYS A 81 -12.36 -8.95 -9.71
C LYS A 81 -12.28 -8.16 -8.41
N VAL A 82 -11.35 -8.52 -7.51
CA VAL A 82 -11.21 -7.83 -6.23
C VAL A 82 -10.60 -6.44 -6.40
N ASN A 83 -9.49 -6.34 -7.13
CA ASN A 83 -8.70 -5.10 -7.15
C ASN A 83 -9.29 -4.02 -8.06
N PHE A 84 -9.92 -4.40 -9.16
CA PHE A 84 -10.51 -3.45 -10.10
C PHE A 84 -12.04 -3.36 -9.93
N GLU A 85 -12.79 -4.45 -10.08
CA GLU A 85 -14.25 -4.36 -10.01
C GLU A 85 -14.72 -3.97 -8.60
N GLY A 86 -14.12 -4.56 -7.54
CA GLY A 86 -14.41 -4.19 -6.16
C GLY A 86 -14.12 -2.73 -5.87
N THR A 87 -13.00 -2.19 -6.38
CA THR A 87 -12.67 -0.77 -6.24
C THR A 87 -13.69 0.10 -7.00
N ARG A 88 -14.07 -0.28 -8.21
CA ARG A 88 -15.09 0.43 -9.01
C ARG A 88 -16.44 0.47 -8.30
N ASN A 89 -16.87 -0.63 -7.70
CA ASN A 89 -18.11 -0.68 -6.92
C ASN A 89 -18.05 0.26 -5.71
N LEU A 90 -16.93 0.27 -4.98
CA LEU A 90 -16.74 1.16 -3.85
C LEU A 90 -16.74 2.64 -4.29
N ILE A 91 -16.06 2.99 -5.37
CA ILE A 91 -16.07 4.34 -5.95
C ILE A 91 -17.50 4.76 -6.31
N ALA A 92 -18.27 3.90 -6.98
CA ALA A 92 -19.65 4.19 -7.37
C ALA A 92 -20.52 4.45 -6.13
N ALA A 93 -20.43 3.61 -5.12
CA ALA A 93 -21.20 3.77 -3.88
C ALA A 93 -20.81 5.06 -3.12
N VAL A 94 -19.51 5.42 -3.07
CA VAL A 94 -19.06 6.67 -2.44
C VAL A 94 -19.56 7.89 -3.21
N LYS A 95 -19.55 7.87 -4.54
CA LYS A 95 -20.11 8.95 -5.38
C LYS A 95 -21.59 9.19 -5.12
N GLU A 96 -22.33 8.13 -4.91
CA GLU A 96 -23.78 8.20 -4.66
C GLU A 96 -24.11 8.69 -3.25
N LEU A 97 -23.43 8.14 -2.24
CA LEU A 97 -23.83 8.28 -0.84
C LEU A 97 -23.07 9.39 -0.09
N THR A 98 -21.80 9.59 -0.41
CA THR A 98 -20.93 10.57 0.27
C THR A 98 -19.95 11.24 -0.72
N PRO A 99 -20.44 11.97 -1.74
CA PRO A 99 -19.61 12.49 -2.84
C PRO A 99 -18.53 13.49 -2.37
N ASN A 100 -18.68 14.05 -1.17
CA ASN A 100 -17.70 14.96 -0.59
C ASN A 100 -16.63 14.25 0.28
N ALA A 101 -16.75 12.93 0.46
CA ALA A 101 -15.75 12.18 1.22
C ALA A 101 -14.44 12.08 0.44
N ARG A 102 -13.31 12.18 1.16
CA ARG A 102 -11.99 11.97 0.58
C ARG A 102 -11.75 10.47 0.34
N PHE A 103 -11.29 10.10 -0.84
CA PHE A 103 -10.99 8.72 -1.21
C PHE A 103 -9.48 8.50 -1.31
N LEU A 104 -8.89 7.82 -0.34
CA LEU A 104 -7.46 7.51 -0.28
C LEU A 104 -7.26 6.04 -0.64
N MET A 105 -6.50 5.76 -1.68
CA MET A 105 -6.26 4.39 -2.15
C MET A 105 -4.79 4.00 -2.02
N ALA A 106 -4.52 2.87 -1.38
CA ALA A 106 -3.21 2.25 -1.47
C ALA A 106 -3.03 1.58 -2.85
N SER A 107 -1.93 1.90 -3.51
CA SER A 107 -1.45 1.24 -4.71
C SER A 107 -0.06 0.65 -4.47
N THR A 108 0.72 0.38 -5.49
CA THR A 108 1.96 -0.40 -5.39
C THR A 108 3.07 0.16 -6.26
N SER A 109 4.33 0.00 -5.82
CA SER A 109 5.52 0.25 -6.64
C SER A 109 5.69 -0.74 -7.80
N ASN A 110 5.01 -1.89 -7.75
CA ASN A 110 5.10 -2.91 -8.80
C ASN A 110 4.49 -2.47 -10.15
N VAL A 111 3.92 -1.26 -10.21
CA VAL A 111 3.42 -0.67 -11.46
C VAL A 111 4.54 -0.19 -12.37
N TYR A 112 5.72 0.08 -11.84
CA TYR A 112 6.86 0.61 -12.60
C TYR A 112 7.51 -0.45 -13.46
N ASP A 113 7.96 -0.03 -14.65
CA ASP A 113 8.71 -0.88 -15.56
C ASP A 113 10.02 -1.34 -14.88
N PRO A 114 10.33 -2.65 -14.88
CA PRO A 114 11.57 -3.15 -14.32
C PRO A 114 12.83 -2.64 -15.04
N ASP A 115 12.71 -2.23 -16.30
CA ASP A 115 13.83 -1.76 -17.15
C ASP A 115 13.99 -0.23 -17.14
N ILE A 116 13.31 0.46 -16.23
CA ILE A 116 13.39 1.90 -16.06
C ILE A 116 14.82 2.35 -15.76
N SER A 117 15.23 3.51 -16.32
CA SER A 117 16.59 4.06 -16.23
C SER A 117 16.83 4.99 -15.02
N HIS A 118 15.86 5.12 -14.14
CA HIS A 118 15.87 5.96 -12.93
C HIS A 118 14.91 5.36 -11.88
N PRO A 119 14.93 5.82 -10.61
CA PRO A 119 13.91 5.43 -9.64
C PRO A 119 12.51 5.76 -10.17
N GLY A 120 11.55 4.85 -10.00
CA GLY A 120 10.18 5.05 -10.50
C GLY A 120 9.55 6.34 -9.96
N ARG A 121 8.99 7.16 -10.85
CA ARG A 121 8.35 8.45 -10.56
C ARG A 121 6.85 8.38 -10.82
N GLU A 122 6.11 9.24 -10.17
CA GLU A 122 4.65 9.25 -10.26
C GLU A 122 4.12 9.57 -11.67
N ASP A 123 4.89 10.33 -12.46
CA ASP A 123 4.58 10.73 -13.84
C ASP A 123 5.11 9.77 -14.91
N ASP A 124 5.83 8.72 -14.53
CA ASP A 124 6.27 7.69 -15.46
C ASP A 124 5.07 6.99 -16.10
N HIS A 125 5.23 6.65 -17.37
CA HIS A 125 4.29 5.77 -18.04
C HIS A 125 4.35 4.37 -17.42
N VAL A 126 3.20 3.87 -16.97
CA VAL A 126 3.09 2.55 -16.34
C VAL A 126 2.21 1.64 -17.19
N SER A 127 2.72 0.45 -17.55
CA SER A 127 2.01 -0.54 -18.34
C SER A 127 2.37 -1.97 -17.89
N PRO A 128 2.10 -2.30 -16.61
CA PRO A 128 2.45 -3.60 -16.06
C PRO A 128 1.62 -4.72 -16.72
N THR A 129 2.26 -5.87 -16.94
CA THR A 129 1.64 -7.05 -17.57
C THR A 129 1.11 -8.06 -16.57
N LEU A 130 1.61 -8.06 -15.33
CA LEU A 130 1.13 -8.97 -14.28
C LEU A 130 -0.23 -8.50 -13.75
N ALA A 131 -1.14 -9.43 -13.48
CA ALA A 131 -2.52 -9.13 -13.08
C ALA A 131 -2.62 -8.20 -11.88
N TYR A 132 -1.79 -8.39 -10.84
CA TYR A 132 -1.84 -7.55 -9.65
C TYR A 132 -1.52 -6.08 -9.94
N PRO A 133 -0.35 -5.69 -10.43
CA PRO A 133 -0.08 -4.28 -10.71
C PRO A 133 -0.96 -3.71 -11.83
N ALA A 134 -1.34 -4.51 -12.84
CA ALA A 134 -2.23 -4.05 -13.89
C ALA A 134 -3.62 -3.69 -13.35
N SER A 135 -4.22 -4.55 -12.53
CA SER A 135 -5.50 -4.26 -11.87
C SER A 135 -5.43 -3.03 -10.95
N LYS A 136 -4.29 -2.77 -10.31
CA LYS A 136 -4.09 -1.56 -9.49
C LYS A 136 -4.01 -0.30 -10.36
N VAL A 137 -3.33 -0.33 -11.52
CA VAL A 137 -3.29 0.79 -12.47
C VAL A 137 -4.68 1.12 -13.00
N GLU A 138 -5.49 0.11 -13.35
CA GLU A 138 -6.87 0.35 -13.80
C GLU A 138 -7.74 0.93 -12.67
N ALA A 139 -7.55 0.48 -11.44
CA ALA A 139 -8.22 1.06 -10.27
C ALA A 139 -7.80 2.53 -10.01
N GLU A 140 -6.50 2.86 -10.16
CA GLU A 140 -6.01 4.25 -10.12
C GLU A 140 -6.70 5.10 -11.20
N ASN A 141 -6.78 4.59 -12.43
CA ASN A 141 -7.41 5.28 -13.55
C ASN A 141 -8.91 5.53 -13.33
N GLU A 142 -9.62 4.55 -12.77
CA GLU A 142 -11.04 4.68 -12.43
C GLU A 142 -11.25 5.75 -11.35
N LEU A 143 -10.43 5.73 -10.29
CA LEU A 143 -10.51 6.71 -9.22
C LEU A 143 -10.21 8.13 -9.72
N ARG A 144 -9.19 8.31 -10.56
CA ARG A 144 -8.84 9.62 -11.16
C ARG A 144 -9.99 10.22 -11.99
N LYS A 145 -10.77 9.37 -12.66
CA LYS A 145 -11.92 9.79 -13.49
C LYS A 145 -13.21 9.96 -12.67
N SER A 146 -13.22 9.60 -11.42
CA SER A 146 -14.43 9.49 -10.58
C SER A 146 -15.12 10.83 -10.30
N GLY A 147 -14.37 11.93 -10.27
CA GLY A 147 -14.82 13.24 -9.79
C GLY A 147 -14.83 13.38 -8.26
N LEU A 148 -14.42 12.36 -7.51
CA LEU A 148 -14.23 12.44 -6.05
C LEU A 148 -13.00 13.26 -5.71
N ASN A 149 -12.90 13.70 -4.44
CA ASN A 149 -11.62 14.15 -3.89
C ASN A 149 -10.77 12.92 -3.56
N TRP A 150 -9.69 12.69 -4.31
CA TRP A 150 -8.92 11.46 -4.27
C TRP A 150 -7.43 11.67 -4.04
N SER A 151 -6.78 10.65 -3.49
CA SER A 151 -5.33 10.49 -3.49
C SER A 151 -4.97 9.01 -3.66
N VAL A 152 -3.87 8.74 -4.36
CA VAL A 152 -3.30 7.40 -4.51
C VAL A 152 -1.92 7.37 -3.88
N LEU A 153 -1.69 6.44 -2.96
CA LEU A 153 -0.40 6.22 -2.32
C LEU A 153 0.19 4.93 -2.88
N ARG A 154 1.23 5.02 -3.70
CA ARG A 154 1.99 3.85 -4.17
C ARG A 154 2.97 3.44 -3.09
N LEU A 155 2.75 2.26 -2.53
CA LEU A 155 3.56 1.71 -1.44
C LEU A 155 4.60 0.73 -2.00
N PRO A 156 5.83 0.72 -1.46
CA PRO A 156 6.87 -0.24 -1.79
C PRO A 156 6.67 -1.55 -1.02
N PHE A 157 7.75 -2.29 -0.80
CA PHE A 157 7.76 -3.41 0.12
C PHE A 157 7.57 -2.91 1.56
N VAL A 158 6.54 -3.41 2.25
CA VAL A 158 6.20 -2.99 3.62
C VAL A 158 6.76 -3.95 4.65
N TYR A 159 7.15 -3.44 5.83
CA TYR A 159 7.76 -4.23 6.89
C TYR A 159 7.47 -3.67 8.28
N GLY A 160 7.80 -4.45 9.29
CA GLY A 160 7.81 -4.04 10.70
C GLY A 160 6.66 -4.64 11.51
N ASP A 161 6.61 -4.30 12.81
CA ASP A 161 5.60 -4.80 13.75
C ASP A 161 5.58 -6.34 13.81
N LYS A 162 6.72 -6.97 13.63
CA LYS A 162 6.87 -8.45 13.65
C LYS A 162 5.93 -9.15 12.66
N ASP A 163 5.76 -8.57 11.45
CA ASP A 163 4.84 -9.08 10.45
C ASP A 163 5.36 -10.33 9.69
N GLY A 164 6.64 -10.67 9.85
CA GLY A 164 7.31 -11.76 9.17
C GLY A 164 7.53 -11.52 7.67
N HIS A 165 7.17 -10.34 7.19
CA HIS A 165 7.21 -10.05 5.76
C HIS A 165 8.64 -9.83 5.27
N LEU A 166 9.45 -9.09 6.07
CA LEU A 166 10.84 -8.85 5.73
C LEU A 166 11.66 -10.14 5.69
N GLU A 167 11.39 -11.06 6.61
CA GLU A 167 12.05 -12.37 6.71
C GLU A 167 11.79 -13.24 5.48
N SER A 168 10.66 -13.03 4.80
CA SER A 168 10.30 -13.78 3.57
C SER A 168 11.05 -13.29 2.32
N VAL A 169 11.66 -12.09 2.35
CA VAL A 169 12.28 -11.46 1.16
C VAL A 169 13.40 -12.30 0.56
N PRO A 170 14.39 -12.81 1.32
CA PRO A 170 15.52 -13.51 0.72
C PRO A 170 15.07 -14.73 -0.09
N GLU A 171 14.20 -15.57 0.48
CA GLU A 171 13.70 -16.78 -0.21
C GLU A 171 12.84 -16.40 -1.43
N MET A 172 11.92 -15.46 -1.27
CA MET A 172 11.03 -15.00 -2.35
C MET A 172 11.83 -14.47 -3.54
N LEU A 173 12.81 -13.60 -3.30
CA LEU A 173 13.57 -12.97 -4.36
C LEU A 173 14.64 -13.88 -4.96
N ALA A 174 15.17 -14.84 -4.18
CA ALA A 174 16.01 -15.92 -4.73
C ALA A 174 15.24 -16.77 -5.75
N GLY A 175 13.98 -17.14 -5.42
CA GLY A 175 13.09 -17.83 -6.35
C GLY A 175 12.83 -17.04 -7.64
N MET A 176 12.82 -15.73 -7.57
CA MET A 176 12.70 -14.82 -8.73
C MET A 176 14.04 -14.48 -9.40
N LYS A 177 15.16 -15.04 -8.92
CA LYS A 177 16.53 -14.81 -9.41
C LYS A 177 16.93 -13.33 -9.41
N TRP A 178 16.54 -12.57 -8.40
CA TRP A 178 16.96 -11.19 -8.26
C TRP A 178 18.44 -11.12 -7.89
N HIS A 179 19.14 -10.13 -8.46
CA HIS A 179 20.54 -9.91 -8.16
C HIS A 179 20.76 -9.45 -6.72
N PRO A 180 21.76 -9.96 -5.95
CA PRO A 180 21.96 -9.61 -4.54
C PRO A 180 22.17 -8.11 -4.29
N ALA A 181 22.75 -7.38 -5.23
CA ALA A 181 22.94 -5.94 -5.16
C ALA A 181 21.72 -5.13 -5.62
N GLN A 182 20.63 -5.79 -6.03
CA GLN A 182 19.38 -5.10 -6.39
C GLN A 182 18.83 -4.38 -5.16
N LYS A 183 18.50 -3.10 -5.30
CA LYS A 183 17.89 -2.32 -4.24
C LYS A 183 16.38 -2.44 -4.27
N LEU A 184 15.79 -2.43 -3.10
CA LEU A 184 14.36 -2.43 -2.87
C LEU A 184 14.01 -1.24 -1.98
N SER A 185 13.10 -0.39 -2.43
CA SER A 185 12.46 0.59 -1.55
C SER A 185 11.59 -0.13 -0.54
N VAL A 186 11.61 0.33 0.69
CA VAL A 186 10.86 -0.26 1.81
C VAL A 186 10.11 0.82 2.58
N LEU A 187 9.12 0.43 3.39
CA LEU A 187 8.36 1.36 4.22
C LEU A 187 7.86 0.65 5.47
N HIS A 188 8.11 1.23 6.64
CA HIS A 188 7.61 0.70 7.89
C HIS A 188 6.11 0.96 8.07
N HIS A 189 5.38 0.04 8.74
CA HIS A 189 3.94 0.19 8.98
C HIS A 189 3.58 1.48 9.74
N GLU A 190 4.44 1.96 10.64
CA GLU A 190 4.23 3.23 11.34
C GLU A 190 4.21 4.42 10.37
N ASP A 191 5.04 4.38 9.33
CA ASP A 191 5.13 5.43 8.33
C ASP A 191 4.03 5.35 7.27
N ILE A 192 3.43 4.18 7.08
CA ILE A 192 2.18 4.06 6.33
C ILE A 192 1.08 4.86 7.02
N ALA A 193 0.94 4.75 8.35
CA ALA A 193 -0.01 5.55 9.10
C ALA A 193 0.29 7.05 8.98
N THR A 194 1.55 7.45 9.12
CA THR A 194 2.00 8.84 8.92
C THR A 194 1.62 9.38 7.53
N ALA A 195 1.77 8.55 6.48
CA ALA A 195 1.41 8.95 5.12
C ALA A 195 -0.11 9.12 4.93
N PHE A 196 -0.92 8.21 5.49
CA PHE A 196 -2.37 8.35 5.46
C PHE A 196 -2.86 9.53 6.30
N ASP A 197 -2.27 9.79 7.47
CA ASP A 197 -2.58 10.97 8.28
C ASP A 197 -2.33 12.26 7.49
N LEU A 198 -1.20 12.36 6.80
CA LEU A 198 -0.90 13.50 5.92
C LEU A 198 -1.90 13.60 4.75
N ALA A 199 -2.23 12.48 4.10
CA ALA A 199 -3.20 12.47 3.01
C ALA A 199 -4.62 12.89 3.48
N LEU A 200 -5.01 12.54 4.71
CA LEU A 200 -6.27 12.97 5.31
C LEU A 200 -6.37 14.49 5.52
N THR A 201 -5.24 15.22 5.63
CA THR A 201 -5.24 16.68 5.68
C THR A 201 -5.57 17.35 4.34
N GLY A 202 -5.46 16.62 3.22
CA GLY A 202 -5.63 17.14 1.87
C GLY A 202 -4.33 17.49 1.16
N ALA A 203 -3.18 17.31 1.79
CA ALA A 203 -1.87 17.62 1.19
C ALA A 203 -1.59 16.86 -0.11
N MET A 204 -2.25 15.71 -0.29
CA MET A 204 -2.08 14.82 -1.44
C MET A 204 -3.29 14.81 -2.40
N ASP A 205 -4.26 15.71 -2.24
CA ASP A 205 -5.49 15.72 -3.04
C ASP A 205 -5.19 15.85 -4.55
N GLY A 206 -5.85 15.01 -5.37
CA GLY A 206 -5.69 14.94 -6.81
C GLY A 206 -4.34 14.40 -7.29
N ARG A 207 -3.60 13.69 -6.43
CA ARG A 207 -2.24 13.21 -6.73
C ARG A 207 -2.08 11.70 -6.54
N ILE A 208 -1.21 11.13 -7.38
CA ILE A 208 -0.51 9.88 -7.08
C ILE A 208 0.77 10.29 -6.36
N VAL A 209 1.13 9.59 -5.28
CA VAL A 209 2.31 9.90 -4.47
C VAL A 209 3.03 8.60 -4.11
N ASN A 210 4.31 8.53 -4.41
CA ASN A 210 5.19 7.45 -3.96
C ASN A 210 5.54 7.65 -2.49
N ILE A 211 5.35 6.63 -1.68
CA ILE A 211 5.68 6.67 -0.25
C ILE A 211 6.70 5.59 0.07
N ALA A 212 7.89 5.97 0.51
CA ALA A 212 8.93 5.06 0.97
C ALA A 212 9.78 5.73 2.05
N ASP A 213 10.62 4.94 2.73
CA ASP A 213 11.64 5.46 3.63
C ASP A 213 12.80 6.16 2.85
N GLU A 214 13.89 6.49 3.53
CA GLU A 214 15.00 7.26 2.93
C GLU A 214 16.13 6.39 2.38
N ALA A 215 16.13 5.08 2.68
CA ALA A 215 17.26 4.21 2.42
C ALA A 215 16.83 2.88 1.77
N PRO A 216 16.71 2.82 0.44
CA PRO A 216 16.52 1.55 -0.25
C PRO A 216 17.65 0.58 0.07
N LEU A 217 17.30 -0.68 0.36
CA LEU A 217 18.22 -1.73 0.79
C LEU A 217 18.52 -2.69 -0.34
N THR A 218 19.76 -3.17 -0.42
CA THR A 218 20.07 -4.32 -1.26
C THR A 218 19.43 -5.59 -0.67
N ILE A 219 19.15 -6.57 -1.52
CA ILE A 219 18.62 -7.85 -1.07
C ILE A 219 19.62 -8.55 -0.14
N TYR A 220 20.91 -8.37 -0.39
CA TYR A 220 21.96 -8.87 0.47
C TYR A 220 21.90 -8.25 1.88
N GLU A 221 21.73 -6.93 2.01
CA GLU A 221 21.56 -6.26 3.29
C GLU A 221 20.31 -6.76 4.03
N ILE A 222 19.20 -6.94 3.32
CA ILE A 222 17.97 -7.50 3.91
C ILE A 222 18.24 -8.90 4.46
N ALA A 223 18.91 -9.77 3.68
CA ALA A 223 19.25 -11.11 4.14
C ALA A 223 20.11 -11.08 5.42
N GLN A 224 21.11 -10.19 5.49
CA GLN A 224 21.92 -10.03 6.70
C GLN A 224 21.09 -9.57 7.92
N ILE A 225 20.18 -8.60 7.71
CA ILE A 225 19.31 -8.08 8.77
C ILE A 225 18.41 -9.17 9.37
N VAL A 226 17.85 -10.03 8.51
CA VAL A 226 16.94 -11.10 8.97
C VAL A 226 17.68 -12.41 9.37
N GLY A 227 19.02 -12.40 9.38
CA GLY A 227 19.80 -13.58 9.75
C GLY A 227 19.76 -14.71 8.71
N SER A 228 19.48 -14.40 7.47
CA SER A 228 19.43 -15.35 6.35
C SER A 228 20.67 -15.24 5.46
N THR A 229 20.78 -16.13 4.48
CA THR A 229 21.83 -16.09 3.45
C THR A 229 21.23 -15.75 2.12
N TYR A 230 22.00 -15.06 1.29
CA TYR A 230 21.68 -14.81 -0.11
C TYR A 230 22.93 -15.03 -0.95
N GLU A 231 22.81 -15.75 -2.06
CA GLU A 231 23.95 -16.08 -2.90
C GLU A 231 24.55 -14.81 -3.51
N SER A 232 25.88 -14.70 -3.46
CA SER A 232 26.60 -13.64 -4.17
C SER A 232 26.55 -13.87 -5.68
N SER A 233 26.66 -12.80 -6.46
CA SER A 233 26.73 -12.86 -7.91
C SER A 233 27.96 -12.12 -8.42
N ALA A 234 28.65 -12.71 -9.39
CA ALA A 234 29.71 -12.05 -10.16
C ALA A 234 29.17 -11.37 -11.43
N GLU A 235 27.90 -11.60 -11.75
CA GLU A 235 27.25 -10.99 -12.91
C GLU A 235 27.01 -9.50 -12.67
N PRO A 236 27.02 -8.67 -13.71
CA PRO A 236 26.69 -7.25 -13.56
C PRO A 236 25.21 -7.05 -13.22
N LEU A 237 24.91 -6.05 -12.40
CA LEU A 237 23.54 -5.62 -12.14
C LEU A 237 22.99 -4.89 -13.39
N THR A 238 22.03 -5.49 -14.07
CA THR A 238 21.48 -4.95 -15.33
C THR A 238 20.40 -3.88 -15.13
N ASN A 239 19.55 -4.05 -14.12
CA ASN A 239 18.38 -3.18 -13.87
C ASN A 239 18.46 -2.53 -12.48
N PRO A 240 19.39 -1.56 -12.26
CA PRO A 240 19.68 -1.05 -10.93
C PRO A 240 18.51 -0.33 -10.27
N TRP A 241 17.55 0.15 -11.04
CA TRP A 241 16.42 0.92 -10.56
C TRP A 241 15.13 0.11 -10.33
N LYS A 242 15.12 -1.15 -10.74
CA LYS A 242 14.00 -2.06 -10.47
C LYS A 242 13.73 -2.13 -8.97
N GLY A 243 12.47 -1.89 -8.58
CA GLY A 243 12.05 -1.90 -7.17
C GLY A 243 12.44 -0.65 -6.37
N HIS A 244 13.02 0.36 -7.03
CA HIS A 244 13.41 1.62 -6.43
C HIS A 244 12.41 2.73 -6.82
N MET A 245 12.00 3.56 -5.84
CA MET A 245 11.04 4.66 -6.02
C MET A 245 11.69 6.00 -5.75
N ASP A 246 11.36 7.00 -6.55
CA ASP A 246 11.60 8.41 -6.23
C ASP A 246 10.52 8.90 -5.26
N VAL A 247 10.90 9.47 -4.14
CA VAL A 247 10.00 9.97 -3.09
C VAL A 247 10.05 11.50 -2.93
N THR A 248 10.62 12.17 -3.91
CA THR A 248 10.81 13.64 -3.88
C THR A 248 9.48 14.37 -3.73
N LEU A 249 8.43 13.90 -4.42
CA LEU A 249 7.10 14.51 -4.32
C LEU A 249 6.54 14.37 -2.90
N ALA A 250 6.60 13.18 -2.30
CA ALA A 250 6.11 12.98 -0.93
C ALA A 250 6.79 13.91 0.07
N ARG A 251 8.11 14.07 -0.04
CA ARG A 251 8.89 14.99 0.80
C ARG A 251 8.45 16.43 0.60
N SER A 252 8.25 16.87 -0.63
CA SER A 252 7.79 18.23 -0.95
C SER A 252 6.39 18.53 -0.41
N LEU A 253 5.55 17.50 -0.25
CA LEU A 253 4.21 17.57 0.33
C LEU A 253 4.21 17.49 1.87
N GLY A 254 5.39 17.33 2.49
CA GLY A 254 5.55 17.31 3.94
C GLY A 254 5.59 15.91 4.57
N PHE A 255 5.66 14.84 3.78
CA PHE A 255 5.84 13.51 4.34
C PHE A 255 7.24 13.36 4.94
N GLN A 256 7.30 13.07 6.23
CA GLN A 256 8.52 12.78 6.99
C GLN A 256 8.33 11.45 7.72
N PRO A 257 9.07 10.39 7.36
CA PRO A 257 8.98 9.12 8.06
C PRO A 257 9.51 9.25 9.48
N LYS A 258 8.84 8.62 10.42
CA LYS A 258 9.29 8.49 11.81
C LYS A 258 10.44 7.51 11.92
N LEU A 259 10.44 6.51 11.05
CA LEU A 259 11.48 5.49 10.91
C LEU A 259 12.12 5.64 9.51
N PRO A 260 12.99 6.66 9.32
CA PRO A 260 13.55 7.01 8.02
C PRO A 260 14.41 5.92 7.39
N THR A 261 14.83 4.93 8.18
CA THR A 261 15.60 3.78 7.69
C THR A 261 15.28 2.52 8.51
N ILE A 262 15.43 1.36 7.89
CA ILE A 262 15.29 0.07 8.59
C ILE A 262 16.28 -0.05 9.77
N TYR A 263 17.46 0.55 9.66
CA TYR A 263 18.45 0.54 10.74
C TYR A 263 17.98 1.31 11.98
N GLN A 264 17.15 2.34 11.79
CA GLN A 264 16.50 3.01 12.92
C GLN A 264 15.41 2.12 13.51
N ALA A 265 14.60 1.47 12.69
CA ALA A 265 13.60 0.52 13.17
C ALA A 265 14.23 -0.60 14.00
N ILE A 266 15.40 -1.13 13.59
CA ILE A 266 16.17 -2.10 14.35
C ILE A 266 16.58 -1.55 15.71
N ARG A 267 17.19 -0.36 15.76
CA ARG A 267 17.63 0.28 17.00
C ARG A 267 16.48 0.52 17.99
N GLU A 268 15.28 0.77 17.47
CA GLU A 268 14.07 1.00 18.26
C GLU A 268 13.29 -0.28 18.57
N GLY A 269 13.76 -1.45 18.10
CA GLY A 269 13.09 -2.75 18.34
C GLY A 269 11.73 -2.87 17.64
N LYS A 270 11.57 -2.24 16.47
CA LYS A 270 10.31 -2.14 15.73
C LYS A 270 10.26 -3.00 14.45
N LEU A 271 11.18 -3.94 14.27
CA LEU A 271 11.09 -4.91 13.16
C LEU A 271 9.92 -5.85 13.33
#